data_269f589ba9301280aeee2b23a06efdb9
#
_entry.id   269f589ba9301280aeee2b23a06efdb9
#
_cell.length_a   1.000
_cell.length_b   1.000
_cell.length_c   1.000
_cell.angle_alpha   90.00
_cell.angle_beta   90.00
_cell.angle_gamma   90.00
#
_symmetry.space_group_name_H-M   'P 1'
#
loop_
_entity.id
_entity.type
_entity.pdbx_description
1 polymer ?
#
loop_
_entity_poly.entity_id
_entity_poly.type
_entity_poly.pdbx_seq_one_letter_code
_entity_poly.pdbx_strand_id
1 'polypeptide(L)'
;MRSRDDLLSPDITLQGWSARGASGLRLQQYFRDGSWAEQMRVPTENAKRIGAIDEADAAAWCALGTLLVPYGGFLAANLQPGETVLVSGATGNFGSAAVSVALAMGAGCVVAPGRNEQVLQELARRFGDRVRTMRLSGNEDDDRERMKAAAPGPIDCVIDIMPPSVSTTTVRAALMAVRPYGRVVLMGGVGMLGGSGLELPYPWIMRNCITIHGVWMCPPEATVRLVGLIRSGLLRLDGYETTIFDLDHANDAVAHAAANAKPFRMTVIKP
;
A
#
# COMPACT_ATOMS: atom_id res chain seq x y z
N MET A 1 -9.73 -12.22 5.59
CA MET A 1 -10.86 -12.29 6.54
C MET A 1 -10.30 -12.18 7.95
N ARG A 2 -10.94 -11.41 8.82
CA ARG A 2 -10.62 -11.34 10.26
C ARG A 2 -11.72 -12.02 11.05
N SER A 3 -11.35 -12.86 12.00
CA SER A 3 -12.29 -13.34 13.01
C SER A 3 -12.68 -12.20 13.94
N ARG A 4 -13.94 -12.19 14.42
CA ARG A 4 -14.42 -11.25 15.43
C ARG A 4 -14.45 -11.85 16.83
N ASP A 5 -14.03 -13.10 16.97
CA ASP A 5 -14.18 -13.86 18.22
C ASP A 5 -13.20 -13.38 19.31
N ASP A 6 -12.06 -12.76 18.92
CA ASP A 6 -11.09 -12.20 19.86
C ASP A 6 -10.62 -10.82 19.37
N LEU A 7 -11.03 -9.79 20.07
CA LEU A 7 -10.64 -8.39 19.76
C LEU A 7 -9.19 -8.09 20.12
N LEU A 8 -8.59 -8.83 21.08
CA LEU A 8 -7.22 -8.62 21.53
C LEU A 8 -6.21 -9.32 20.62
N SER A 9 -6.61 -10.41 19.99
CA SER A 9 -5.78 -11.19 19.07
C SER A 9 -6.61 -11.66 17.87
N PRO A 10 -6.99 -10.75 16.97
CA PRO A 10 -7.86 -11.09 15.86
C PRO A 10 -7.18 -12.10 14.93
N ASP A 11 -7.81 -13.24 14.78
CA ASP A 11 -7.41 -14.27 13.84
C ASP A 11 -7.57 -13.78 12.40
N ILE A 12 -6.68 -14.22 11.52
CA ILE A 12 -6.63 -13.77 10.13
C ILE A 12 -6.60 -14.98 9.20
N THR A 13 -7.38 -14.90 8.12
CA THR A 13 -7.27 -15.80 6.98
C THR A 13 -7.01 -15.01 5.71
N LEU A 14 -5.91 -15.31 5.05
CA LEU A 14 -5.62 -14.90 3.68
C LEU A 14 -5.97 -16.08 2.78
N GLN A 15 -7.16 -16.05 2.19
CA GLN A 15 -7.72 -17.14 1.41
C GLN A 15 -6.79 -17.57 0.28
N GLY A 16 -6.56 -18.88 0.15
CA GLY A 16 -5.62 -19.45 -0.81
C GLY A 16 -4.15 -19.34 -0.40
N TRP A 17 -3.83 -18.72 0.75
CA TRP A 17 -2.44 -18.52 1.16
C TRP A 17 -2.16 -18.97 2.59
N SER A 18 -2.64 -18.25 3.61
CA SER A 18 -2.28 -18.52 4.99
C SER A 18 -3.40 -18.18 5.96
N ALA A 19 -3.32 -18.74 7.16
CA ALA A 19 -4.19 -18.40 8.26
C ALA A 19 -3.41 -18.30 9.58
N ARG A 20 -3.94 -17.50 10.50
CA ARG A 20 -3.40 -17.31 11.84
C ARG A 20 -4.52 -17.45 12.85
N GLY A 21 -4.21 -18.12 13.96
CA GLY A 21 -5.14 -18.35 15.07
C GLY A 21 -6.20 -19.40 14.79
N ALA A 22 -6.91 -19.83 15.84
CA ALA A 22 -7.85 -20.95 15.76
C ALA A 22 -9.04 -20.66 14.84
N SER A 23 -9.61 -19.46 14.93
CA SER A 23 -10.75 -19.08 14.09
C SER A 23 -10.33 -18.84 12.64
N GLY A 24 -9.12 -18.29 12.42
CA GLY A 24 -8.55 -18.14 11.08
C GLY A 24 -8.34 -19.48 10.39
N LEU A 25 -7.82 -20.48 11.12
CA LEU A 25 -7.66 -21.85 10.63
C LEU A 25 -9.00 -22.51 10.30
N ARG A 26 -10.05 -22.32 11.13
CA ARG A 26 -11.40 -22.83 10.83
C ARG A 26 -11.93 -22.24 9.53
N LEU A 27 -11.79 -20.92 9.32
CA LEU A 27 -12.18 -20.28 8.08
C LEU A 27 -11.40 -20.82 6.88
N GLN A 28 -10.09 -21.04 7.04
CA GLN A 28 -9.25 -21.59 5.97
C GLN A 28 -9.64 -23.02 5.62
N GLN A 29 -10.03 -23.85 6.57
CA GLN A 29 -10.49 -25.21 6.30
C GLN A 29 -11.73 -25.24 5.39
N TYR A 30 -12.58 -24.24 5.47
CA TYR A 30 -13.80 -24.13 4.65
C TYR A 30 -13.57 -23.32 3.36
N PHE A 31 -12.83 -22.21 3.42
CA PHE A 31 -12.49 -21.32 2.31
C PHE A 31 -11.01 -21.45 1.96
N ARG A 32 -10.59 -22.67 1.64
CA ARG A 32 -9.18 -23.01 1.48
C ARG A 32 -8.58 -22.47 0.17
N ASP A 33 -9.33 -22.58 -0.92
CA ASP A 33 -8.81 -22.38 -2.25
C ASP A 33 -8.75 -20.89 -2.62
N GLY A 34 -7.73 -20.49 -3.36
CA GLY A 34 -7.53 -19.14 -3.85
C GLY A 34 -8.25 -18.87 -5.17
N SER A 35 -7.89 -17.75 -5.80
CA SER A 35 -8.51 -17.29 -7.05
C SER A 35 -7.82 -17.81 -8.33
N TRP A 36 -6.76 -18.62 -8.23
CA TRP A 36 -6.14 -19.27 -9.38
C TRP A 36 -6.89 -20.54 -9.69
N ALA A 37 -8.09 -20.41 -10.15
CA ALA A 37 -9.03 -21.48 -10.44
C ALA A 37 -10.19 -20.92 -11.27
N GLU A 38 -10.82 -21.73 -12.08
CA GLU A 38 -12.04 -21.38 -12.81
C GLU A 38 -13.20 -20.99 -11.90
N GLN A 39 -13.23 -21.54 -10.68
CA GLN A 39 -14.25 -21.27 -9.67
C GLN A 39 -13.61 -21.20 -8.27
N MET A 40 -14.09 -20.29 -7.45
CA MET A 40 -13.68 -20.22 -6.05
C MET A 40 -14.87 -20.01 -5.13
N ARG A 41 -14.77 -20.55 -3.92
CA ARG A 41 -15.74 -20.33 -2.85
C ARG A 41 -15.26 -19.16 -1.98
N VAL A 42 -16.08 -18.15 -1.81
CA VAL A 42 -15.76 -16.98 -0.98
C VAL A 42 -16.88 -16.67 0.00
N PRO A 43 -16.59 -16.13 1.20
CA PRO A 43 -17.63 -15.56 2.05
C PRO A 43 -18.33 -14.41 1.33
N THR A 44 -19.65 -14.33 1.45
CA THR A 44 -20.46 -13.28 0.81
C THR A 44 -20.03 -11.88 1.24
N GLU A 45 -19.57 -11.72 2.48
CA GLU A 45 -19.07 -10.46 3.02
C GLU A 45 -17.80 -9.95 2.30
N ASN A 46 -17.03 -10.85 1.69
CA ASN A 46 -15.82 -10.52 0.95
C ASN A 46 -16.09 -10.30 -0.55
N ALA A 47 -17.24 -10.72 -1.05
CA ALA A 47 -17.66 -10.45 -2.41
C ALA A 47 -18.21 -9.02 -2.53
N LYS A 48 -17.54 -8.18 -3.30
CA LYS A 48 -17.99 -6.80 -3.53
C LYS A 48 -18.29 -6.59 -5.01
N ARG A 49 -19.51 -6.11 -5.29
CA ARG A 49 -19.89 -5.78 -6.66
C ARG A 49 -19.14 -4.52 -7.11
N ILE A 50 -18.37 -4.64 -8.19
CA ILE A 50 -17.61 -3.53 -8.77
C ILE A 50 -18.26 -2.96 -10.04
N GLY A 51 -19.38 -3.53 -10.50
CA GLY A 51 -20.11 -3.16 -11.70
C GLY A 51 -19.57 -3.85 -12.96
N ALA A 52 -20.12 -3.52 -14.12
CA ALA A 52 -19.65 -4.04 -15.40
C ALA A 52 -18.24 -3.53 -15.71
N ILE A 53 -17.41 -4.39 -16.26
CA ILE A 53 -16.05 -4.12 -16.73
C ILE A 53 -15.93 -4.74 -18.12
N ASP A 54 -15.37 -4.00 -19.06
CA ASP A 54 -15.04 -4.55 -20.38
C ASP A 54 -13.94 -5.59 -20.27
N GLU A 55 -14.01 -6.65 -21.06
CA GLU A 55 -13.03 -7.74 -21.00
C GLU A 55 -11.59 -7.23 -21.21
N ALA A 56 -11.40 -6.25 -22.08
CA ALA A 56 -10.09 -5.64 -22.33
C ALA A 56 -9.49 -4.97 -21.09
N ASP A 57 -10.33 -4.46 -20.18
CA ASP A 57 -9.90 -3.75 -18.97
C ASP A 57 -9.76 -4.69 -17.76
N ALA A 58 -10.28 -5.91 -17.81
CA ALA A 58 -10.37 -6.81 -16.67
C ALA A 58 -9.02 -7.04 -15.99
N ALA A 59 -7.94 -7.19 -16.75
CA ALA A 59 -6.60 -7.37 -16.21
C ALA A 59 -6.12 -6.15 -15.42
N ALA A 60 -6.40 -4.92 -15.89
CA ALA A 60 -6.03 -3.70 -15.19
C ALA A 60 -6.79 -3.55 -13.86
N TRP A 61 -8.04 -4.03 -13.78
CA TRP A 61 -8.82 -4.02 -12.54
C TRP A 61 -8.25 -4.91 -11.44
N CYS A 62 -7.36 -5.87 -11.77
CA CYS A 62 -6.62 -6.64 -10.75
C CYS A 62 -5.73 -5.74 -9.88
N ALA A 63 -5.41 -4.51 -10.31
CA ALA A 63 -4.71 -3.52 -9.50
C ALA A 63 -5.47 -3.13 -8.22
N LEU A 64 -6.78 -3.36 -8.13
CA LEU A 64 -7.57 -3.09 -6.93
C LEU A 64 -6.93 -3.69 -5.67
N GLY A 65 -6.39 -4.91 -5.74
CA GLY A 65 -5.75 -5.56 -4.59
C GLY A 65 -4.57 -4.76 -4.05
N THR A 66 -3.76 -4.18 -4.94
CA THR A 66 -2.61 -3.36 -4.58
C THR A 66 -3.02 -1.95 -4.12
N LEU A 67 -4.03 -1.36 -4.73
CA LEU A 67 -4.51 0.00 -4.44
C LEU A 67 -5.29 0.06 -3.12
N LEU A 68 -6.02 -0.99 -2.77
CA LEU A 68 -6.84 -1.04 -1.55
C LEU A 68 -6.01 -0.93 -0.26
N VAL A 69 -4.79 -1.46 -0.25
CA VAL A 69 -3.93 -1.43 0.93
C VAL A 69 -3.61 0.01 1.36
N PRO A 70 -2.94 0.84 0.54
CA PRO A 70 -2.66 2.22 0.92
C PRO A 70 -3.93 3.06 1.05
N TYR A 71 -4.99 2.77 0.28
CA TYR A 71 -6.27 3.44 0.44
C TYR A 71 -6.85 3.28 1.84
N GLY A 72 -6.77 2.06 2.40
CA GLY A 72 -7.16 1.80 3.79
C GLY A 72 -6.35 2.62 4.80
N GLY A 73 -5.04 2.76 4.56
CA GLY A 73 -4.16 3.60 5.38
C GLY A 73 -4.55 5.07 5.35
N PHE A 74 -4.82 5.62 4.18
CA PHE A 74 -5.24 7.03 4.04
C PHE A 74 -6.63 7.30 4.60
N LEU A 75 -7.55 6.34 4.51
CA LEU A 75 -8.85 6.44 5.20
C LEU A 75 -8.66 6.49 6.71
N ALA A 76 -7.81 5.64 7.29
CA ALA A 76 -7.52 5.64 8.72
C ALA A 76 -6.83 6.94 9.17
N ALA A 77 -5.96 7.51 8.35
CA ALA A 77 -5.34 8.82 8.60
C ALA A 77 -6.30 10.00 8.38
N ASN A 78 -7.49 9.76 7.84
CA ASN A 78 -8.40 10.83 7.44
C ASN A 78 -7.69 11.88 6.56
N LEU A 79 -7.02 11.41 5.48
CA LEU A 79 -6.31 12.27 4.54
C LEU A 79 -7.25 13.34 3.96
N GLN A 80 -6.82 14.60 4.04
CA GLN A 80 -7.59 15.74 3.55
C GLN A 80 -7.06 16.24 2.20
N PRO A 81 -7.93 16.75 1.33
CA PRO A 81 -7.49 17.44 0.12
C PRO A 81 -6.53 18.60 0.42
N GLY A 82 -5.49 18.75 -0.39
CA GLY A 82 -4.48 19.78 -0.26
C GLY A 82 -3.31 19.42 0.65
N GLU A 83 -3.39 18.36 1.44
CA GLU A 83 -2.31 17.94 2.35
C GLU A 83 -1.07 17.44 1.61
N THR A 84 0.08 17.61 2.24
CA THR A 84 1.37 17.03 1.83
C THR A 84 1.55 15.66 2.47
N VAL A 85 1.71 14.65 1.63
CA VAL A 85 1.90 13.24 2.05
C VAL A 85 3.33 12.81 1.77
N LEU A 86 3.96 12.11 2.71
CA LEU A 86 5.20 11.38 2.48
C LEU A 86 4.91 9.87 2.41
N VAL A 87 5.36 9.22 1.33
CA VAL A 87 5.21 7.77 1.14
C VAL A 87 6.54 7.07 1.34
N SER A 88 6.76 6.51 2.54
CA SER A 88 7.91 5.66 2.85
C SER A 88 7.77 4.33 2.10
N GLY A 89 8.66 4.08 1.14
CA GLY A 89 8.55 2.92 0.24
C GLY A 89 7.96 3.24 -1.14
N ALA A 90 7.90 4.51 -1.54
CA ALA A 90 7.29 4.99 -2.78
C ALA A 90 7.73 4.25 -4.06
N THR A 91 8.96 3.71 -4.09
CA THR A 91 9.51 2.99 -5.23
C THR A 91 9.15 1.49 -5.28
N GLY A 92 8.38 1.00 -4.30
CA GLY A 92 7.81 -0.36 -4.30
C GLY A 92 6.43 -0.42 -4.98
N ASN A 93 5.91 -1.63 -5.18
CA ASN A 93 4.60 -1.83 -5.80
C ASN A 93 3.47 -1.17 -4.98
N PHE A 94 3.36 -1.47 -3.69
CA PHE A 94 2.37 -0.83 -2.82
C PHE A 94 2.66 0.67 -2.59
N GLY A 95 3.93 1.08 -2.59
CA GLY A 95 4.30 2.49 -2.42
C GLY A 95 3.93 3.34 -3.63
N SER A 96 4.15 2.87 -4.84
CA SER A 96 3.72 3.58 -6.05
C SER A 96 2.19 3.63 -6.16
N ALA A 97 1.49 2.58 -5.72
CA ALA A 97 0.05 2.60 -5.56
C ALA A 97 -0.39 3.65 -4.52
N ALA A 98 0.35 3.77 -3.40
CA ALA A 98 0.08 4.80 -2.39
C ALA A 98 0.22 6.22 -2.96
N VAL A 99 1.22 6.47 -3.81
CA VAL A 99 1.36 7.76 -4.52
C VAL A 99 0.12 8.04 -5.37
N SER A 100 -0.30 7.08 -6.19
CA SER A 100 -1.49 7.21 -7.06
C SER A 100 -2.76 7.50 -6.25
N VAL A 101 -2.95 6.73 -5.17
CA VAL A 101 -4.14 6.84 -4.31
C VAL A 101 -4.16 8.17 -3.55
N ALA A 102 -3.02 8.60 -2.98
CA ALA A 102 -2.96 9.90 -2.29
C ALA A 102 -3.38 11.06 -3.21
N LEU A 103 -2.85 11.05 -4.44
CA LEU A 103 -3.19 12.07 -5.44
C LEU A 103 -4.67 12.01 -5.84
N ALA A 104 -5.23 10.80 -6.02
CA ALA A 104 -6.64 10.61 -6.33
C ALA A 104 -7.57 11.04 -5.18
N MET A 105 -7.13 10.94 -3.93
CA MET A 105 -7.85 11.42 -2.75
C MET A 105 -7.68 12.92 -2.52
N GLY A 106 -6.92 13.62 -3.37
CA GLY A 106 -6.77 15.07 -3.33
C GLY A 106 -5.53 15.59 -2.60
N ALA A 107 -4.55 14.74 -2.25
CA ALA A 107 -3.29 15.24 -1.70
C ALA A 107 -2.70 16.33 -2.61
N GLY A 108 -2.28 17.45 -2.04
CA GLY A 108 -1.69 18.56 -2.79
C GLY A 108 -0.32 18.21 -3.36
N CYS A 109 0.48 17.52 -2.56
CA CYS A 109 1.82 17.04 -2.94
C CYS A 109 2.12 15.70 -2.30
N VAL A 110 2.87 14.85 -3.00
CA VAL A 110 3.42 13.60 -2.46
C VAL A 110 4.95 13.64 -2.52
N VAL A 111 5.59 13.53 -1.36
CA VAL A 111 7.04 13.31 -1.25
C VAL A 111 7.32 11.81 -1.38
N ALA A 112 8.13 11.45 -2.34
CA ALA A 112 8.41 10.06 -2.73
C ALA A 112 9.89 9.73 -2.60
N PRO A 113 10.39 9.39 -1.39
CA PRO A 113 11.77 8.94 -1.20
C PRO A 113 11.98 7.54 -1.75
N GLY A 114 13.18 7.27 -2.27
CA GLY A 114 13.54 5.95 -2.77
C GLY A 114 15.02 5.81 -3.11
N ARG A 115 15.46 4.56 -3.36
CA ARG A 115 16.83 4.25 -3.78
C ARG A 115 16.95 4.02 -5.28
N ASN A 116 15.87 3.55 -5.91
CA ASN A 116 15.85 3.24 -7.33
C ASN A 116 15.53 4.50 -8.15
N GLU A 117 16.57 5.06 -8.77
CA GLU A 117 16.47 6.32 -9.50
C GLU A 117 15.57 6.22 -10.74
N GLN A 118 15.56 5.09 -11.42
CA GLN A 118 14.69 4.87 -12.59
C GLN A 118 13.22 4.94 -12.19
N VAL A 119 12.86 4.35 -11.05
CA VAL A 119 11.50 4.41 -10.52
C VAL A 119 11.16 5.81 -10.04
N LEU A 120 12.10 6.53 -9.41
CA LEU A 120 11.89 7.93 -9.01
C LEU A 120 11.61 8.82 -10.22
N GLN A 121 12.36 8.65 -11.31
CA GLN A 121 12.14 9.36 -12.57
C GLN A 121 10.78 9.00 -13.20
N GLU A 122 10.41 7.72 -13.15
CA GLU A 122 9.09 7.28 -13.64
C GLU A 122 7.94 7.92 -12.84
N LEU A 123 8.05 7.98 -11.51
CA LEU A 123 7.07 8.66 -10.66
C LEU A 123 6.97 10.15 -11.00
N ALA A 124 8.11 10.85 -11.15
CA ALA A 124 8.14 12.26 -11.52
C ALA A 124 7.51 12.49 -12.91
N ARG A 125 7.85 11.66 -13.90
CA ARG A 125 7.30 11.74 -15.25
C ARG A 125 5.80 11.50 -15.27
N ARG A 126 5.30 10.54 -14.48
CA ARG A 126 3.89 10.12 -14.47
C ARG A 126 2.97 11.12 -13.78
N PHE A 127 3.43 11.72 -12.71
CA PHE A 127 2.60 12.56 -11.83
C PHE A 127 2.97 14.05 -11.83
N GLY A 128 4.04 14.40 -12.53
CA GLY A 128 4.48 15.79 -12.67
C GLY A 128 4.80 16.47 -11.33
N ASP A 129 4.52 17.77 -11.25
CA ASP A 129 4.87 18.59 -10.11
C ASP A 129 4.20 18.25 -8.79
N ARG A 130 3.16 17.44 -8.82
CA ARG A 130 2.50 16.95 -7.59
C ARG A 130 3.27 15.85 -6.86
N VAL A 131 4.34 15.30 -7.48
CA VAL A 131 5.21 14.31 -6.85
C VAL A 131 6.64 14.83 -6.80
N ARG A 132 7.17 14.95 -5.58
CA ARG A 132 8.54 15.37 -5.31
C ARG A 132 9.36 14.14 -4.94
N THR A 133 10.16 13.69 -5.88
CA THR A 133 11.04 12.53 -5.67
C THR A 133 12.36 12.95 -5.02
N MET A 134 12.89 12.10 -4.14
CA MET A 134 14.23 12.29 -3.59
C MET A 134 14.96 10.96 -3.41
N ARG A 135 16.25 10.95 -3.67
CA ARG A 135 17.08 9.77 -3.47
C ARG A 135 17.52 9.68 -2.01
N LEU A 136 17.32 8.52 -1.40
CA LEU A 136 17.81 8.20 -0.06
C LEU A 136 19.32 8.06 -0.06
N SER A 137 19.99 8.67 0.93
CA SER A 137 21.43 8.55 1.18
C SER A 137 21.75 7.32 2.05
N GLY A 138 20.80 6.89 2.87
CA GLY A 138 20.95 5.85 3.90
C GLY A 138 21.39 6.41 5.25
N ASN A 139 21.63 7.71 5.36
CA ASN A 139 21.84 8.39 6.64
C ASN A 139 20.48 8.91 7.15
N GLU A 140 20.12 8.57 8.38
CA GLU A 140 18.81 8.86 8.92
C GLU A 140 18.50 10.36 9.01
N ASP A 141 19.45 11.14 9.54
CA ASP A 141 19.23 12.57 9.76
C ASP A 141 19.26 13.36 8.43
N ASP A 142 20.17 13.02 7.53
CA ASP A 142 20.24 13.60 6.19
C ASP A 142 18.97 13.28 5.39
N ASP A 143 18.55 12.02 5.37
CA ASP A 143 17.34 11.59 4.67
C ASP A 143 16.10 12.31 5.20
N ARG A 144 15.97 12.45 6.53
CA ARG A 144 14.85 13.17 7.15
C ARG A 144 14.81 14.65 6.72
N GLU A 145 15.93 15.36 6.79
CA GLU A 145 15.98 16.76 6.40
C GLU A 145 15.75 16.95 4.89
N ARG A 146 16.27 16.06 4.06
CA ARG A 146 16.02 16.09 2.61
C ARG A 146 14.57 15.80 2.25
N MET A 147 13.89 14.89 2.98
CA MET A 147 12.45 14.67 2.81
C MET A 147 11.64 15.93 3.12
N LYS A 148 11.97 16.62 4.22
CA LYS A 148 11.34 17.91 4.56
C LYS A 148 11.61 18.99 3.51
N ALA A 149 12.87 19.09 3.03
CA ALA A 149 13.25 20.06 2.02
C ALA A 149 12.62 19.80 0.63
N ALA A 150 12.29 18.56 0.30
CA ALA A 150 11.61 18.20 -0.93
C ALA A 150 10.12 18.60 -0.91
N ALA A 151 9.52 18.72 0.26
CA ALA A 151 8.13 19.11 0.42
C ALA A 151 7.93 20.61 0.16
N PRO A 152 6.81 21.03 -0.45
CA PRO A 152 6.50 22.46 -0.66
C PRO A 152 6.13 23.19 0.64
N GLY A 153 5.94 22.46 1.72
CA GLY A 153 5.57 22.93 3.04
C GLY A 153 5.63 21.79 4.06
N PRO A 154 5.04 21.94 5.24
CA PRO A 154 5.03 20.90 6.25
C PRO A 154 4.39 19.60 5.76
N ILE A 155 4.96 18.45 6.14
CA ILE A 155 4.42 17.13 5.82
C ILE A 155 3.30 16.79 6.81
N ASP A 156 2.08 16.67 6.32
CA ASP A 156 0.87 16.46 7.14
C ASP A 156 0.68 15.00 7.52
N CYS A 157 0.96 14.10 6.60
CA CYS A 157 0.74 12.67 6.74
C CYS A 157 1.92 11.88 6.20
N VAL A 158 2.38 10.88 6.96
CA VAL A 158 3.37 9.91 6.51
C VAL A 158 2.74 8.53 6.50
N ILE A 159 2.84 7.83 5.39
CA ILE A 159 2.50 6.40 5.32
C ILE A 159 3.78 5.58 5.16
N ASP A 160 3.99 4.62 6.06
CA ASP A 160 5.04 3.61 5.93
C ASP A 160 4.47 2.33 5.33
N ILE A 161 5.04 1.92 4.21
CA ILE A 161 4.69 0.70 3.49
C ILE A 161 5.94 -0.04 3.02
N MET A 162 7.03 0.13 3.78
CA MET A 162 8.32 -0.51 3.51
C MET A 162 8.25 -2.02 3.72
N PRO A 163 8.99 -2.82 2.93
CA PRO A 163 9.09 -4.25 3.10
C PRO A 163 9.87 -4.62 4.38
N PRO A 164 9.72 -5.86 4.88
CA PRO A 164 10.33 -6.30 6.14
C PRO A 164 11.87 -6.33 6.11
N SER A 165 12.49 -6.29 4.93
CA SER A 165 13.95 -6.30 4.76
C SER A 165 14.63 -4.93 4.91
N VAL A 166 13.86 -3.86 5.15
CA VAL A 166 14.39 -2.51 5.26
C VAL A 166 14.80 -2.19 6.70
N SER A 167 15.84 -1.35 6.85
CA SER A 167 16.30 -0.86 8.14
C SER A 167 15.25 -0.01 8.84
N THR A 168 15.13 -0.18 10.16
CA THR A 168 14.30 0.65 11.03
C THR A 168 14.69 2.13 10.98
N THR A 169 15.97 2.45 10.75
CA THR A 169 16.45 3.83 10.61
C THR A 169 15.86 4.54 9.40
N THR A 170 15.73 3.84 8.26
CA THR A 170 15.10 4.39 7.05
C THR A 170 13.62 4.72 7.30
N VAL A 171 12.91 3.82 7.97
CA VAL A 171 11.51 4.04 8.32
C VAL A 171 11.40 5.18 9.32
N ARG A 172 12.24 5.21 10.36
CA ARG A 172 12.22 6.26 11.39
C ARG A 172 12.50 7.64 10.80
N ALA A 173 13.46 7.76 9.86
CA ALA A 173 13.71 9.01 9.14
C ALA A 173 12.44 9.57 8.49
N ALA A 174 11.69 8.71 7.79
CA ALA A 174 10.43 9.11 7.16
C ALA A 174 9.35 9.50 8.17
N LEU A 175 9.14 8.69 9.20
CA LEU A 175 8.10 8.96 10.21
C LEU A 175 8.37 10.27 10.96
N MET A 176 9.63 10.54 11.33
CA MET A 176 10.01 11.74 12.06
C MET A 176 10.11 12.99 11.16
N ALA A 177 9.84 12.88 9.87
CA ALA A 177 9.72 14.04 8.98
C ALA A 177 8.33 14.71 9.07
N VAL A 178 7.35 14.08 9.71
CA VAL A 178 6.01 14.64 9.87
C VAL A 178 6.02 15.90 10.73
N ARG A 179 5.14 16.86 10.41
CA ARG A 179 4.99 18.09 11.21
C ARG A 179 4.34 17.84 12.58
N PRO A 180 4.46 18.78 13.54
CA PRO A 180 3.61 18.78 14.73
C PRO A 180 2.13 18.68 14.36
N TYR A 181 1.36 17.95 15.17
CA TYR A 181 -0.04 17.58 14.92
C TYR A 181 -0.27 16.79 13.61
N GLY A 182 0.79 16.21 13.05
CA GLY A 182 0.69 15.34 11.87
C GLY A 182 0.32 13.91 12.21
N ARG A 183 0.14 13.10 11.18
CA ARG A 183 -0.32 11.71 11.29
C ARG A 183 0.67 10.77 10.62
N VAL A 184 0.88 9.64 11.28
CA VAL A 184 1.75 8.56 10.81
C VAL A 184 0.92 7.28 10.69
N VAL A 185 0.99 6.62 9.54
CA VAL A 185 0.32 5.34 9.28
C VAL A 185 1.36 4.24 9.13
N LEU A 186 1.26 3.22 9.96
CA LEU A 186 2.14 2.05 9.94
C LEU A 186 1.44 0.89 9.27
N MET A 187 1.86 0.55 8.05
CA MET A 187 1.37 -0.58 7.26
C MET A 187 2.53 -1.45 6.73
N GLY A 188 3.77 -1.02 6.96
CA GLY A 188 4.96 -1.72 6.51
C GLY A 188 5.25 -3.01 7.26
N GLY A 189 6.22 -3.75 6.77
CA GLY A 189 6.62 -5.06 7.33
C GLY A 189 7.84 -5.01 8.24
N VAL A 190 8.36 -3.84 8.57
CA VAL A 190 9.58 -3.72 9.38
C VAL A 190 9.43 -4.44 10.72
N GLY A 191 10.39 -5.31 11.04
CA GLY A 191 10.36 -6.16 12.24
C GLY A 191 9.57 -7.46 12.11
N MET A 192 8.81 -7.69 11.02
CA MET A 192 8.02 -8.93 10.84
C MET A 192 8.87 -10.19 10.65
N LEU A 193 10.10 -10.06 10.16
CA LEU A 193 11.06 -11.16 10.02
C LEU A 193 12.06 -11.23 11.16
N GLY A 194 11.79 -10.57 12.29
CA GLY A 194 12.72 -10.40 13.41
C GLY A 194 13.64 -9.19 13.22
N GLY A 195 14.64 -9.07 14.12
CA GLY A 195 15.55 -7.92 14.14
C GLY A 195 15.13 -6.85 15.15
N SER A 196 15.71 -5.65 15.03
CA SER A 196 15.42 -4.54 15.95
C SER A 196 14.01 -4.00 15.72
N GLY A 197 13.30 -3.70 16.79
CA GLY A 197 12.02 -3.01 16.75
C GLY A 197 12.16 -1.58 16.22
N LEU A 198 11.07 -1.03 15.72
CA LEU A 198 11.01 0.38 15.37
C LEU A 198 10.90 1.21 16.66
N GLU A 199 11.94 2.00 16.93
CA GLU A 199 11.97 2.89 18.08
C GLU A 199 11.61 4.32 17.66
N LEU A 200 10.57 4.86 18.27
CA LEU A 200 10.17 6.27 18.12
C LEU A 200 10.30 6.97 19.49
N PRO A 201 10.98 8.13 19.55
CA PRO A 201 11.19 8.81 20.81
C PRO A 201 9.86 9.27 21.43
N TYR A 202 9.50 8.74 22.60
CA TYR A 202 8.27 9.14 23.30
C TYR A 202 8.15 10.66 23.49
N PRO A 203 9.23 11.40 23.94
CA PRO A 203 9.12 12.86 24.09
C PRO A 203 8.82 13.58 22.78
N TRP A 204 9.31 13.06 21.64
CA TRP A 204 9.01 13.63 20.33
C TRP A 204 7.55 13.47 19.97
N ILE A 205 6.99 12.26 20.15
CA ILE A 205 5.57 11.96 19.90
C ILE A 205 4.69 12.89 20.74
N MET A 206 4.94 12.94 22.03
CA MET A 206 4.14 13.69 22.98
C MET A 206 4.22 15.21 22.76
N ARG A 207 5.43 15.77 22.63
CA ARG A 207 5.64 17.22 22.46
C ARG A 207 5.13 17.75 21.14
N ASN A 208 5.11 16.92 20.10
CA ASN A 208 4.63 17.31 18.76
C ASN A 208 3.18 16.87 18.52
N CYS A 209 2.50 16.26 19.49
CA CYS A 209 1.11 15.80 19.36
C CYS A 209 0.91 14.91 18.14
N ILE A 210 1.84 13.96 17.89
CA ILE A 210 1.81 13.07 16.72
C ILE A 210 0.77 11.98 16.93
N THR A 211 -0.08 11.77 15.92
CA THR A 211 -1.00 10.63 15.88
C THR A 211 -0.39 9.49 15.09
N ILE A 212 -0.34 8.28 15.69
CA ILE A 212 0.19 7.08 15.03
C ILE A 212 -0.94 6.08 14.88
N HIS A 213 -1.18 5.64 13.64
CA HIS A 213 -2.17 4.64 13.30
C HIS A 213 -1.49 3.35 12.83
N GLY A 214 -1.68 2.25 13.55
CA GLY A 214 -1.41 0.91 13.01
C GLY A 214 -2.59 0.45 12.16
N VAL A 215 -2.37 0.10 10.90
CA VAL A 215 -3.43 -0.30 9.98
C VAL A 215 -3.07 -1.61 9.30
N TRP A 216 -3.99 -2.57 9.35
CA TRP A 216 -3.87 -3.82 8.61
C TRP A 216 -4.98 -3.90 7.56
N MET A 217 -4.59 -3.82 6.27
CA MET A 217 -5.49 -3.83 5.12
C MET A 217 -6.41 -2.59 5.06
N CYS A 218 -7.70 -2.78 4.83
CA CYS A 218 -8.66 -1.71 4.64
C CYS A 218 -10.02 -2.06 5.29
N PRO A 219 -10.85 -1.06 5.61
CA PRO A 219 -12.22 -1.31 6.07
C PRO A 219 -13.11 -1.86 4.94
N PRO A 220 -14.19 -2.57 5.26
CA PRO A 220 -15.05 -3.24 4.26
C PRO A 220 -15.63 -2.33 3.16
N GLU A 221 -15.89 -1.07 3.48
CA GLU A 221 -16.44 -0.07 2.55
C GLU A 221 -15.39 0.53 1.60
N ALA A 222 -14.10 0.30 1.86
CA ALA A 222 -13.01 0.85 1.06
C ALA A 222 -13.11 0.45 -0.41
N THR A 223 -13.50 -0.80 -0.71
CA THR A 223 -13.61 -1.28 -2.09
C THR A 223 -14.58 -0.44 -2.90
N VAL A 224 -15.78 -0.18 -2.36
CA VAL A 224 -16.82 0.58 -3.08
C VAL A 224 -16.36 2.02 -3.32
N ARG A 225 -15.73 2.64 -2.32
CA ARG A 225 -15.21 4.01 -2.43
C ARG A 225 -14.06 4.11 -3.45
N LEU A 226 -13.13 3.14 -3.43
CA LEU A 226 -12.02 3.10 -4.38
C LEU A 226 -12.51 2.90 -5.82
N VAL A 227 -13.49 2.01 -6.02
CA VAL A 227 -14.16 1.85 -7.33
C VAL A 227 -14.81 3.15 -7.79
N GLY A 228 -15.38 3.93 -6.86
CA GLY A 228 -15.89 5.28 -7.16
C GLY A 228 -14.80 6.22 -7.70
N LEU A 229 -13.60 6.23 -7.10
CA LEU A 229 -12.47 7.03 -7.58
C LEU A 229 -12.00 6.59 -8.98
N ILE A 230 -12.01 5.28 -9.26
CA ILE A 230 -11.64 4.76 -10.58
C ILE A 230 -12.68 5.16 -11.62
N ARG A 231 -13.97 4.95 -11.35
CA ARG A 231 -15.05 5.24 -12.30
C ARG A 231 -15.25 6.73 -12.56
N SER A 232 -14.90 7.58 -11.61
CA SER A 232 -14.91 9.05 -11.81
C SER A 232 -13.68 9.56 -12.57
N GLY A 233 -12.70 8.69 -12.89
CA GLY A 233 -11.46 9.07 -13.57
C GLY A 233 -10.40 9.74 -12.66
N LEU A 234 -10.68 9.89 -11.37
CA LEU A 234 -9.71 10.44 -10.40
C LEU A 234 -8.53 9.50 -10.17
N LEU A 235 -8.77 8.18 -10.22
CA LEU A 235 -7.75 7.15 -10.14
C LEU A 235 -7.76 6.34 -11.44
N ARG A 236 -6.66 6.38 -12.19
CA ARG A 236 -6.56 5.74 -13.50
C ARG A 236 -5.85 4.38 -13.39
N LEU A 237 -6.38 3.38 -14.11
CA LEU A 237 -5.79 2.05 -14.21
C LEU A 237 -4.99 1.82 -15.49
N ASP A 238 -5.15 2.66 -16.51
CA ASP A 238 -4.47 2.59 -17.80
C ASP A 238 -2.93 2.76 -17.72
N GLY A 239 -2.44 3.13 -16.55
CA GLY A 239 -1.01 3.19 -16.27
C GLY A 239 -0.38 1.87 -15.85
N TYR A 240 -1.15 0.79 -15.70
CA TYR A 240 -0.61 -0.52 -15.33
C TYR A 240 -0.32 -1.36 -16.57
N GLU A 241 0.95 -1.77 -16.73
CA GLU A 241 1.35 -2.78 -17.72
C GLU A 241 0.95 -4.15 -17.19
N THR A 242 0.13 -4.89 -17.94
CA THR A 242 -0.34 -6.21 -17.55
C THR A 242 0.23 -7.30 -18.50
N THR A 243 0.80 -8.36 -17.93
CA THR A 243 1.14 -9.58 -18.65
C THR A 243 0.17 -10.66 -18.22
N ILE A 244 -0.56 -11.22 -19.16
CA ILE A 244 -1.62 -12.21 -18.91
C ILE A 244 -1.10 -13.60 -19.24
N PHE A 245 -1.37 -14.57 -18.36
CA PHE A 245 -1.11 -15.98 -18.52
C PHE A 245 -2.41 -16.76 -18.37
N ASP A 246 -2.54 -17.86 -19.10
CA ASP A 246 -3.62 -18.82 -18.89
C ASP A 246 -3.38 -19.61 -17.59
N LEU A 247 -4.41 -20.21 -17.04
CA LEU A 247 -4.32 -20.97 -15.78
C LEU A 247 -3.34 -22.15 -15.88
N ASP A 248 -3.24 -22.81 -17.02
CA ASP A 248 -2.30 -23.91 -17.27
C ASP A 248 -0.82 -23.47 -17.17
N HIS A 249 -0.56 -22.16 -17.34
CA HIS A 249 0.76 -21.53 -17.22
C HIS A 249 0.97 -20.79 -15.89
N ALA A 250 0.23 -21.17 -14.83
CA ALA A 250 0.30 -20.49 -13.53
C ALA A 250 1.73 -20.47 -12.94
N ASN A 251 2.52 -21.53 -13.13
CA ASN A 251 3.91 -21.55 -12.65
C ASN A 251 4.81 -20.57 -13.41
N ASP A 252 4.60 -20.42 -14.72
CA ASP A 252 5.31 -19.44 -15.55
C ASP A 252 4.92 -18.02 -15.15
N ALA A 253 3.65 -17.80 -14.83
CA ALA A 253 3.17 -16.52 -14.29
C ALA A 253 3.87 -16.15 -12.97
N VAL A 254 4.04 -17.11 -12.06
CA VAL A 254 4.77 -16.88 -10.79
C VAL A 254 6.24 -16.54 -11.06
N ALA A 255 6.91 -17.29 -11.94
CA ALA A 255 8.30 -17.01 -12.32
C ALA A 255 8.44 -15.63 -12.97
N HIS A 256 7.52 -15.29 -13.87
CA HIS A 256 7.47 -13.98 -14.52
C HIS A 256 7.27 -12.84 -13.49
N ALA A 257 6.32 -13.00 -12.57
CA ALA A 257 6.06 -12.02 -11.52
C ALA A 257 7.30 -11.78 -10.64
N ALA A 258 8.01 -12.86 -10.26
CA ALA A 258 9.23 -12.76 -9.47
C ALA A 258 10.35 -12.01 -10.21
N ALA A 259 10.53 -12.27 -11.49
CA ALA A 259 11.57 -11.65 -12.32
C ALA A 259 11.28 -10.21 -12.72
N ASN A 260 9.98 -9.85 -12.85
CA ASN A 260 9.52 -8.58 -13.41
C ASN A 260 8.80 -7.67 -12.40
N ALA A 261 8.89 -7.97 -11.11
CA ALA A 261 8.25 -7.18 -10.05
C ALA A 261 8.75 -5.72 -10.08
N LYS A 262 7.90 -4.81 -10.54
CA LYS A 262 8.17 -3.35 -10.61
C LYS A 262 6.88 -2.58 -10.36
N PRO A 263 6.96 -1.30 -9.94
CA PRO A 263 5.80 -0.43 -9.89
C PRO A 263 5.03 -0.41 -11.20
N PHE A 264 3.71 -0.35 -11.10
CA PHE A 264 2.80 -0.30 -12.25
C PHE A 264 2.88 -1.49 -13.23
N ARG A 265 3.42 -2.60 -12.79
CA ARG A 265 3.43 -3.86 -13.56
C ARG A 265 2.70 -4.95 -12.81
N MET A 266 1.90 -5.71 -13.53
CA MET A 266 1.15 -6.83 -12.98
C MET A 266 1.26 -8.05 -13.87
N THR A 267 1.40 -9.19 -13.23
CA THR A 267 1.21 -10.49 -13.86
C THR A 267 -0.17 -10.99 -13.44
N VAL A 268 -0.99 -11.31 -14.40
CA VAL A 268 -2.38 -11.71 -14.20
C VAL A 268 -2.59 -13.10 -14.76
N ILE A 269 -3.33 -13.94 -14.04
CA ILE A 269 -3.79 -15.24 -14.53
C ILE A 269 -5.25 -15.08 -14.93
N LYS A 270 -5.57 -15.47 -16.17
CA LYS A 270 -6.92 -15.58 -16.68
C LYS A 270 -7.31 -17.05 -16.69
N PRO A 271 -8.25 -17.48 -15.83
CA PRO A 271 -8.76 -18.86 -15.81
C PRO A 271 -9.50 -19.24 -17.07
#